data_d0b97c01ad885014b8a96d43dd61a189
#
_entry.id   d0b97c01ad885014b8a96d43dd61a189
#
_cell.length_a   1.000
_cell.length_b   1.000
_cell.length_c   1.000
_cell.angle_alpha   90.00
_cell.angle_beta   90.00
_cell.angle_gamma   90.00
#
_symmetry.space_group_name_H-M   'P 1'
#
loop_
_entity.id
_entity.type
_entity.pdbx_description
1 polymer ?
#
loop_
_entity_poly.entity_id
_entity_poly.type
_entity_poly.pdbx_seq_one_letter_code
_entity_poly.pdbx_strand_id
1 'polypeptide(L)'
;MKKLCSLFLTFFKIGAFTFGGGYAMIALLENEFITRRHWMDQEEFLDMAAIAESTPGPVAVNSATYLGYKLGGVPGAFVSTTAVCLPSFVIIYLISLFFDQFLALTLVGKAFRGVQVCVIYLIFLAGIRMLKSLKRTVFNYVILIAVICSMVVC
;
A
#
# COMPACT_ATOMS: atom_id res chain seq x y z
N MET A 1 17.07 -22.22 -6.80
CA MET A 1 15.79 -22.25 -7.51
C MET A 1 14.58 -22.42 -6.58
N LYS A 2 14.54 -23.38 -5.66
CA LYS A 2 13.40 -23.59 -4.73
C LYS A 2 13.08 -22.36 -3.85
N LYS A 3 14.09 -21.61 -3.38
CA LYS A 3 13.90 -20.39 -2.58
C LYS A 3 13.23 -19.25 -3.37
N LEU A 4 13.66 -19.01 -4.61
CA LEU A 4 13.08 -17.96 -5.47
C LEU A 4 11.62 -18.27 -5.85
N CYS A 5 11.30 -19.54 -6.10
CA CYS A 5 9.94 -19.97 -6.37
C CYS A 5 9.03 -19.78 -5.13
N SER A 6 9.54 -20.08 -3.93
CA SER A 6 8.83 -19.83 -2.67
C SER A 6 8.59 -18.35 -2.43
N LEU A 7 9.60 -17.49 -2.68
CA LEU A 7 9.45 -16.04 -2.64
C LEU A 7 8.37 -15.56 -3.61
N PHE A 8 8.47 -15.98 -4.88
CA PHE A 8 7.50 -15.61 -5.90
C PHE A 8 6.06 -15.95 -5.47
N LEU A 9 5.80 -17.19 -5.10
CA LEU A 9 4.45 -17.64 -4.72
C LEU A 9 3.92 -16.91 -3.48
N THR A 10 4.76 -16.65 -2.51
CA THR A 10 4.35 -15.92 -1.29
C THR A 10 3.99 -14.48 -1.60
N PHE A 11 4.83 -13.76 -2.34
CA PHE A 11 4.57 -12.37 -2.68
C PHE A 11 3.46 -12.20 -3.72
N PHE A 12 3.32 -13.14 -4.64
CA PHE A 12 2.18 -13.19 -5.55
C PHE A 12 0.86 -13.33 -4.78
N LYS A 13 0.82 -14.24 -3.79
CA LYS A 13 -0.35 -14.41 -2.92
C LYS A 13 -0.65 -13.15 -2.11
N ILE A 14 0.38 -12.51 -1.54
CA ILE A 14 0.23 -11.24 -0.83
C ILE A 14 -0.36 -10.19 -1.77
N GLY A 15 0.21 -10.00 -2.96
CA GLY A 15 -0.29 -9.03 -3.96
C GLY A 15 -1.71 -9.31 -4.44
N ALA A 16 -2.12 -10.59 -4.53
CA ALA A 16 -3.45 -10.97 -5.00
C ALA A 16 -4.55 -10.82 -3.93
N PHE A 17 -4.22 -11.06 -2.67
CA PHE A 17 -5.22 -11.15 -1.59
C PHE A 17 -5.12 -10.02 -0.55
N THR A 18 -4.18 -9.12 -0.69
CA THR A 18 -4.07 -7.98 0.22
C THR A 18 -4.83 -6.78 -0.35
N PHE A 19 -6.02 -6.57 0.17
CA PHE A 19 -6.82 -5.40 -0.13
C PHE A 19 -6.63 -4.36 0.98
N GLY A 20 -6.07 -3.21 0.64
CA GLY A 20 -5.84 -2.11 1.56
C GLY A 20 -4.35 -1.85 1.81
N GLY A 21 -4.09 -0.94 2.74
CA GLY A 21 -2.75 -0.50 3.12
C GLY A 21 -2.67 -0.23 4.63
N GLY A 22 -1.54 0.28 5.09
CA GLY A 22 -1.32 0.65 6.48
C GLY A 22 -1.20 -0.55 7.42
N TYR A 23 -1.71 -0.40 8.64
CA TYR A 23 -1.51 -1.38 9.71
C TYR A 23 -2.07 -2.77 9.43
N ALA A 24 -3.15 -2.88 8.68
CA ALA A 24 -3.73 -4.18 8.33
C ALA A 24 -2.77 -5.01 7.46
N MET A 25 -2.06 -4.36 6.53
CA MET A 25 -1.04 -4.99 5.71
C MET A 25 0.17 -5.40 6.53
N ILE A 26 0.63 -4.56 7.46
CA ILE A 26 1.77 -4.87 8.34
C ILE A 26 1.47 -6.14 9.15
N ALA A 27 0.29 -6.24 9.76
CA ALA A 27 -0.12 -7.43 10.52
C ALA A 27 -0.16 -8.71 9.65
N LEU A 28 -0.56 -8.58 8.37
CA LEU A 28 -0.57 -9.72 7.44
C LEU A 28 0.85 -10.15 7.07
N LEU A 29 1.74 -9.18 6.81
CA LEU A 29 3.16 -9.45 6.51
C LEU A 29 3.87 -10.07 7.72
N GLU A 30 3.61 -9.58 8.93
CA GLU A 30 4.13 -10.13 10.19
C GLU A 30 3.75 -11.61 10.35
N ASN A 31 2.47 -11.94 10.20
CA ASN A 31 2.01 -13.31 10.28
C ASN A 31 2.65 -14.22 9.22
N GLU A 32 2.77 -13.74 7.98
CA GLU A 32 3.36 -14.56 6.90
C GLU A 32 4.88 -14.74 7.08
N PHE A 33 5.62 -13.68 7.47
CA PHE A 33 7.08 -13.72 7.50
C PHE A 33 7.64 -14.32 8.79
N ILE A 34 7.02 -14.02 9.94
CA ILE A 34 7.47 -14.54 11.24
C ILE A 34 6.81 -15.87 11.53
N THR A 35 5.46 -15.90 11.60
CA THR A 35 4.73 -17.06 12.11
C THR A 35 4.72 -18.23 11.13
N ARG A 36 4.46 -17.98 9.84
CA ARG A 36 4.30 -19.03 8.84
C ARG A 36 5.61 -19.48 8.19
N ARG A 37 6.46 -18.52 7.85
CA ARG A 37 7.65 -18.79 7.05
C ARG A 37 8.93 -18.82 7.88
N HIS A 38 8.94 -18.20 9.04
CA HIS A 38 10.13 -18.06 9.88
C HIS A 38 11.33 -17.46 9.11
N TRP A 39 11.04 -16.44 8.27
CA TRP A 39 12.06 -15.80 7.45
C TRP A 39 12.80 -14.69 8.18
N MET A 40 12.22 -14.19 9.26
CA MET A 40 12.78 -13.15 10.13
C MET A 40 12.17 -13.25 11.53
N ASP A 41 12.85 -12.64 12.50
CA ASP A 41 12.33 -12.48 13.85
C ASP A 41 11.52 -11.16 14.01
N GLN A 42 11.03 -10.91 15.21
CA GLN A 42 10.20 -9.74 15.50
C GLN A 42 10.96 -8.43 15.39
N GLU A 43 12.23 -8.39 15.83
CA GLU A 43 13.05 -7.19 15.81
C GLU A 43 13.39 -6.80 14.38
N GLU A 44 13.83 -7.75 13.58
CA GLU A 44 14.09 -7.55 12.15
C GLU A 44 12.82 -7.11 11.38
N PHE A 45 11.67 -7.64 11.76
CA PHE A 45 10.41 -7.25 11.12
C PHE A 45 10.06 -5.78 11.40
N LEU A 46 10.26 -5.31 12.62
CA LEU A 46 10.04 -3.91 12.99
C LEU A 46 10.97 -2.98 12.23
N ASP A 47 12.24 -3.34 12.09
CA ASP A 47 13.20 -2.58 11.29
C ASP A 47 12.81 -2.52 9.82
N MET A 48 12.43 -3.66 9.23
CA MET A 48 11.92 -3.72 7.86
C MET A 48 10.66 -2.84 7.68
N ALA A 49 9.72 -2.90 8.62
CA ALA A 49 8.50 -2.12 8.55
C ALA A 49 8.78 -0.60 8.62
N ALA A 50 9.68 -0.18 9.51
CA ALA A 50 10.10 1.21 9.62
C ALA A 50 10.78 1.71 8.32
N ILE A 51 11.64 0.90 7.71
CA ILE A 51 12.27 1.21 6.42
C ILE A 51 11.22 1.28 5.31
N ALA A 52 10.30 0.33 5.27
CA ALA A 52 9.27 0.25 4.25
C ALA A 52 8.28 1.43 4.32
N GLU A 53 7.96 1.92 5.53
CA GLU A 53 7.10 3.08 5.74
C GLU A 53 7.81 4.42 5.44
N SER A 54 9.10 4.51 5.73
CA SER A 54 9.89 5.72 5.43
C SER A 54 10.30 5.84 3.97
N THR A 55 10.22 4.76 3.21
CA THR A 55 10.53 4.74 1.78
C THR A 55 9.30 5.12 0.95
N PRO A 56 9.39 6.11 0.03
CA PRO A 56 8.27 6.46 -0.84
C PRO A 56 7.78 5.26 -1.66
N GLY A 57 6.50 4.90 -1.54
CA GLY A 57 5.89 3.80 -2.27
C GLY A 57 4.99 2.91 -1.40
N PRO A 58 4.29 1.93 -2.02
CA PRO A 58 3.45 1.00 -1.27
C PRO A 58 4.28 0.13 -0.32
N VAL A 59 3.88 0.07 0.94
CA VAL A 59 4.58 -0.71 1.99
C VAL A 59 4.81 -2.17 1.58
N ALA A 60 3.83 -2.81 0.92
CA ALA A 60 3.98 -4.18 0.43
C ALA A 60 5.11 -4.34 -0.60
N VAL A 61 5.27 -3.37 -1.51
CA VAL A 61 6.31 -3.39 -2.54
C VAL A 61 7.69 -3.17 -1.91
N ASN A 62 7.79 -2.20 -1.00
CA ASN A 62 9.03 -1.90 -0.28
C ASN A 62 9.46 -3.10 0.59
N SER A 63 8.52 -3.71 1.32
CA SER A 63 8.77 -4.91 2.13
C SER A 63 9.16 -6.12 1.27
N ALA A 64 8.51 -6.30 0.10
CA ALA A 64 8.86 -7.36 -0.84
C ALA A 64 10.27 -7.21 -1.39
N THR A 65 10.66 -5.98 -1.70
CA THR A 65 12.01 -5.67 -2.19
C THR A 65 13.06 -5.93 -1.11
N TYR A 66 12.81 -5.44 0.12
CA TYR A 66 13.71 -5.63 1.25
C TYR A 66 13.92 -7.11 1.59
N LEU A 67 12.82 -7.84 1.82
CA LEU A 67 12.90 -9.24 2.19
C LEU A 67 13.43 -10.12 1.05
N GLY A 68 13.04 -9.80 -0.19
CA GLY A 68 13.57 -10.47 -1.37
C GLY A 68 15.09 -10.32 -1.50
N TYR A 69 15.60 -9.11 -1.25
CA TYR A 69 17.04 -8.86 -1.24
C TYR A 69 17.74 -9.62 -0.11
N LYS A 70 17.18 -9.60 1.10
CA LYS A 70 17.74 -10.33 2.24
C LYS A 70 17.86 -11.83 1.99
N LEU A 71 16.85 -12.46 1.40
CA LEU A 71 16.79 -13.91 1.23
C LEU A 71 17.43 -14.42 -0.05
N GLY A 72 17.55 -13.60 -1.08
CA GLY A 72 18.02 -14.02 -2.39
C GLY A 72 18.87 -13.00 -3.15
N GLY A 73 19.35 -11.93 -2.48
CA GLY A 73 20.11 -10.86 -3.11
C GLY A 73 19.30 -10.10 -4.17
N VAL A 74 19.99 -9.52 -5.14
CA VAL A 74 19.37 -8.76 -6.25
C VAL A 74 18.30 -9.58 -7.01
N PRO A 75 18.54 -10.84 -7.42
CA PRO A 75 17.51 -11.64 -8.09
C PRO A 75 16.32 -11.95 -7.18
N GLY A 76 16.52 -12.10 -5.87
CA GLY A 76 15.44 -12.27 -4.90
C GLY A 76 14.58 -11.01 -4.80
N ALA A 77 15.17 -9.82 -4.72
CA ALA A 77 14.45 -8.55 -4.73
C ALA A 77 13.62 -8.38 -5.99
N PHE A 78 14.20 -8.62 -7.15
CA PHE A 78 13.50 -8.51 -8.43
C PHE A 78 12.29 -9.44 -8.53
N VAL A 79 12.47 -10.71 -8.15
CA VAL A 79 11.42 -11.73 -8.20
C VAL A 79 10.27 -11.39 -7.25
N SER A 80 10.56 -11.00 -6.01
CA SER A 80 9.52 -10.68 -5.01
C SER A 80 8.77 -9.40 -5.33
N THR A 81 9.47 -8.36 -5.79
CA THR A 81 8.85 -7.09 -6.21
C THR A 81 7.94 -7.30 -7.42
N THR A 82 8.41 -8.04 -8.42
CA THR A 82 7.60 -8.37 -9.59
C THR A 82 6.37 -9.21 -9.18
N ALA A 83 6.54 -10.19 -8.31
CA ALA A 83 5.48 -11.07 -7.87
C ALA A 83 4.36 -10.33 -7.14
N VAL A 84 4.68 -9.36 -6.27
CA VAL A 84 3.64 -8.59 -5.55
C VAL A 84 2.88 -7.62 -6.46
N CYS A 85 3.53 -7.08 -7.50
CA CYS A 85 2.90 -6.16 -8.45
C CYS A 85 2.07 -6.87 -9.53
N LEU A 86 2.45 -8.09 -9.89
CA LEU A 86 1.90 -8.81 -11.05
C LEU A 86 0.38 -9.02 -10.98
N PRO A 87 -0.23 -9.45 -9.86
CA PRO A 87 -1.68 -9.63 -9.79
C PRO A 87 -2.44 -8.34 -10.06
N SER A 88 -2.03 -7.24 -9.42
CA SER A 88 -2.64 -5.92 -9.62
C SER A 88 -2.49 -5.43 -11.05
N PHE A 89 -1.30 -5.61 -11.64
CA PHE A 89 -1.05 -5.27 -13.05
C PHE A 89 -1.98 -6.04 -14.00
N VAL A 90 -2.10 -7.36 -13.81
CA VAL A 90 -2.96 -8.20 -14.66
C VAL A 90 -4.44 -7.79 -14.52
N ILE A 91 -4.92 -7.56 -13.31
CA ILE A 91 -6.31 -7.14 -13.07
C ILE A 91 -6.58 -5.79 -13.75
N ILE A 92 -5.72 -4.80 -13.55
CA ILE A 92 -5.87 -3.47 -14.14
C ILE A 92 -5.80 -3.56 -15.66
N TYR A 93 -4.88 -4.35 -16.20
CA TYR A 93 -4.75 -4.57 -17.64
C TYR A 93 -6.02 -5.19 -18.26
N LEU A 94 -6.57 -6.24 -17.62
CA LEU A 94 -7.81 -6.86 -18.09
C LEU A 94 -9.00 -5.89 -18.02
N ILE A 95 -9.12 -5.12 -16.95
CA ILE A 95 -10.16 -4.08 -16.84
C ILE A 95 -9.97 -3.02 -17.93
N SER A 96 -8.75 -2.61 -18.21
CA SER A 96 -8.43 -1.62 -19.25
C SER A 96 -8.86 -2.07 -20.64
N LEU A 97 -8.73 -3.35 -20.99
CA LEU A 97 -9.17 -3.88 -22.29
C LEU A 97 -10.68 -3.78 -22.51
N PHE A 98 -11.46 -3.82 -21.45
CA PHE A 98 -12.93 -3.78 -21.48
C PHE A 98 -13.50 -2.52 -20.83
N PHE A 99 -12.67 -1.49 -20.67
CA PHE A 99 -12.98 -0.32 -19.84
C PHE A 99 -14.23 0.43 -20.29
N ASP A 100 -14.40 0.66 -21.60
CA ASP A 100 -15.56 1.35 -22.15
C ASP A 100 -16.85 0.54 -21.97
N GLN A 101 -16.79 -0.76 -22.16
CA GLN A 101 -17.91 -1.67 -21.94
C GLN A 101 -18.24 -1.79 -20.46
N PHE A 102 -17.23 -1.80 -19.59
CA PHE A 102 -17.39 -1.88 -18.14
C PHE A 102 -18.02 -0.60 -17.57
N LEU A 103 -17.63 0.56 -18.05
CA LEU A 103 -18.23 1.85 -17.66
C LEU A 103 -19.65 2.08 -18.24
N ALA A 104 -19.95 1.47 -19.38
CA ALA A 104 -21.31 1.53 -19.95
C ALA A 104 -22.35 0.83 -19.08
N LEU A 105 -21.95 -0.07 -18.19
CA LEU A 105 -22.86 -0.67 -17.20
C LEU A 105 -23.29 0.37 -16.17
N THR A 106 -24.56 0.74 -16.22
CA THR A 106 -25.17 1.77 -15.34
C THR A 106 -24.92 1.48 -13.85
N LEU A 107 -24.88 0.20 -13.47
CA LEU A 107 -24.61 -0.24 -12.10
C LEU A 107 -23.18 0.10 -11.66
N VAL A 108 -22.23 -0.12 -12.55
CA VAL A 108 -20.79 0.17 -12.31
C VAL A 108 -20.58 1.69 -12.14
N GLY A 109 -21.14 2.49 -13.04
CA GLY A 109 -21.06 3.96 -12.92
C GLY A 109 -21.66 4.49 -11.61
N LYS A 110 -22.77 3.93 -11.15
CA LYS A 110 -23.36 4.28 -9.85
C LYS A 110 -22.48 3.85 -8.68
N ALA A 111 -21.89 2.65 -8.75
CA ALA A 111 -20.98 2.13 -7.72
C ALA A 111 -19.74 3.00 -7.59
N PHE A 112 -19.11 3.38 -8.71
CA PHE A 112 -17.96 4.30 -8.70
C PHE A 112 -18.27 5.66 -8.09
N ARG A 113 -19.43 6.24 -8.39
CA ARG A 113 -19.87 7.49 -7.74
C ARG A 113 -20.04 7.33 -6.23
N GLY A 114 -20.60 6.18 -5.79
CA GLY A 114 -20.70 5.86 -4.36
C GLY A 114 -19.33 5.77 -3.68
N VAL A 115 -18.38 5.08 -4.31
CA VAL A 115 -17.00 4.98 -3.82
C VAL A 115 -16.33 6.36 -3.73
N GLN A 116 -16.50 7.22 -4.75
CA GLN A 116 -15.95 8.57 -4.72
C GLN A 116 -16.47 9.39 -3.53
N VAL A 117 -17.77 9.34 -3.26
CA VAL A 117 -18.36 10.02 -2.10
C VAL A 117 -17.79 9.50 -0.78
N CYS A 118 -17.66 8.17 -0.65
CA CYS A 118 -17.06 7.57 0.54
C CYS A 118 -15.60 7.99 0.73
N VAL A 119 -14.81 8.03 -0.35
CA VAL A 119 -13.40 8.45 -0.29
C VAL A 119 -13.30 9.92 0.14
N ILE A 120 -14.10 10.81 -0.45
CA ILE A 120 -14.15 12.23 -0.06
C ILE A 120 -14.50 12.37 1.44
N TYR A 121 -15.51 11.64 1.89
CA TYR A 121 -15.91 11.64 3.29
C TYR A 121 -14.78 11.15 4.23
N LEU A 122 -14.10 10.06 3.87
CA LEU A 122 -13.00 9.51 4.66
C LEU A 122 -11.82 10.47 4.75
N ILE A 123 -11.44 11.10 3.63
CA ILE A 123 -10.39 12.12 3.59
C ILE A 123 -10.75 13.30 4.49
N PHE A 124 -11.99 13.80 4.37
CA PHE A 124 -12.47 14.90 5.20
C PHE A 124 -12.46 14.54 6.69
N LEU A 125 -12.93 13.34 7.03
CA LEU A 125 -12.92 12.84 8.41
C LEU A 125 -11.50 12.68 8.96
N ALA A 126 -10.58 12.18 8.16
CA ALA A 126 -9.16 12.08 8.53
C ALA A 126 -8.57 13.47 8.77
N GLY A 127 -8.86 14.43 7.91
CA GLY A 127 -8.44 15.83 8.08
C GLY A 127 -8.93 16.43 9.39
N ILE A 128 -10.22 16.24 9.73
CA ILE A 128 -10.78 16.71 11.01
C ILE A 128 -10.10 16.04 12.21
N ARG A 129 -9.83 14.73 12.14
CA ARG A 129 -9.13 14.02 13.23
C ARG A 129 -7.71 14.54 13.43
N MET A 130 -6.99 14.76 12.35
CA MET A 130 -5.65 15.35 12.41
C MET A 130 -5.68 16.77 12.98
N LEU A 131 -6.62 17.62 12.56
CA LEU A 131 -6.82 18.97 13.12
C LEU A 131 -7.11 18.95 14.62
N LYS A 132 -7.92 18.00 15.10
CA LYS A 132 -8.23 17.85 16.52
C LYS A 132 -7.05 17.37 17.36
N SER A 133 -6.12 16.60 16.77
CA SER A 133 -4.92 16.10 17.44
C SER A 133 -3.77 17.13 17.49
N LEU A 134 -3.83 18.17 16.68
CA LEU A 134 -2.84 19.26 16.68
C LEU A 134 -2.89 20.03 18.00
N LYS A 135 -1.73 20.14 18.66
CA LYS A 135 -1.58 21.06 19.80
C LYS A 135 -1.94 22.48 19.34
N ARG A 136 -2.80 23.16 20.10
CA ARG A 136 -3.28 24.53 19.81
C ARG A 136 -2.16 25.56 20.01
N THR A 137 -1.16 25.54 19.14
CA THR A 137 -0.10 26.54 19.10
C THR A 137 -0.32 27.44 17.89
N VAL A 138 -0.19 28.73 18.06
CA VAL A 138 -0.35 29.75 16.97
C VAL A 138 0.50 29.37 15.75
N PHE A 139 1.71 28.85 16.00
CA PHE A 139 2.64 28.40 14.96
C PHE A 139 2.05 27.28 14.07
N ASN A 140 1.34 26.32 14.64
CA ASN A 140 0.70 25.22 13.88
C ASN A 140 -0.44 25.71 12.99
N TYR A 141 -1.20 26.70 13.43
CA TYR A 141 -2.24 27.33 12.62
C TYR A 141 -1.68 28.15 11.47
N VAL A 142 -0.58 28.86 11.68
CA VAL A 142 0.10 29.62 10.62
C VAL A 142 0.61 28.71 9.53
N ILE A 143 1.26 27.58 9.89
CA ILE A 143 1.71 26.57 8.92
C ILE A 143 0.54 25.97 8.16
N LEU A 144 -0.55 25.60 8.84
CA LEU A 144 -1.75 25.04 8.23
C LEU A 144 -2.33 26.01 7.18
N ILE A 145 -2.49 27.28 7.54
CA ILE A 145 -3.04 28.31 6.64
C ILE A 145 -2.08 28.52 5.45
N ALA A 146 -0.76 28.58 5.68
CA ALA A 146 0.21 28.74 4.61
C ALA A 146 0.17 27.57 3.61
N VAL A 147 0.05 26.33 4.08
CA VAL A 147 -0.07 25.14 3.22
C VAL A 147 -1.38 25.16 2.43
N ILE A 148 -2.53 25.49 3.05
CA ILE A 148 -3.82 25.58 2.37
C ILE A 148 -3.78 26.70 1.31
N CYS A 149 -3.25 27.89 1.63
CA CYS A 149 -3.09 28.96 0.68
C CYS A 149 -2.21 28.58 -0.50
N SER A 150 -1.10 27.89 -0.24
CA SER A 150 -0.20 27.43 -1.32
C SER A 150 -0.86 26.39 -2.25
N MET A 151 -1.72 25.52 -1.70
CA MET A 151 -2.47 24.53 -2.50
C MET A 151 -3.60 25.16 -3.34
N VAL A 152 -4.17 26.30 -2.89
CA VAL A 152 -5.24 26.99 -3.63
C VAL A 152 -4.67 27.87 -4.75
N VAL A 153 -3.43 28.35 -4.59
CA VAL A 153 -2.76 29.25 -5.57
C VAL A 153 -2.00 28.48 -6.66
N CYS A 154 -1.62 27.20 -6.44
CA CYS A 154 -1.02 26.31 -7.42
C CYS A 154 -2.08 25.50 -8.17
#